data_85d42b1bc211ba1c1f1cea990aee242f
#
_entry.id   85d42b1bc211ba1c1f1cea990aee242f
#
_cell.length_a   1.000
_cell.length_b   1.000
_cell.length_c   1.000
_cell.angle_alpha   90.00
_cell.angle_beta   90.00
_cell.angle_gamma   90.00
#
_symmetry.space_group_name_H-M   'P 1'
#
loop_
_entity.id
_entity.type
_entity.pdbx_description
1 polymer ?
#
loop_
_entity_poly.entity_id
_entity_poly.type
_entity_poly.pdbx_seq_one_letter_code
_entity_poly.pdbx_strand_id
1 'polypeptide(L)'
;DEFARFTYGSERWHVSTRAVYSSSPNDYKYTNHDKKINIYDEDKNIIGQYHPKERNRSGSFKDLHLLQEVYYNTRKGDKLGLNAWYINSNRELPMLTTDYGDATDFENRQREQTFRSVLSWDHMKSNWKLGVKGGYIHTWMAYDYKREVAPDNWASMTRSRSKVNTFYGQAEGEYSLDKKWFFTANVSAHQHLVRSEDKNIILQDGGKAIVGYDKGRVELSGSVSAKWQPIDRL
;
A
#
# COMPACT_ATOMS: atom_id res chain seq x y z
N ASP A 1 -4.37 -12.96 -13.72
CA ASP A 1 -3.17 -12.12 -13.49
C ASP A 1 -2.39 -12.00 -14.78
N GLU A 2 -2.01 -10.79 -15.14
CA GLU A 2 -1.22 -10.49 -16.33
C GLU A 2 0.05 -9.77 -15.91
N PHE A 3 1.17 -10.12 -16.53
CA PHE A 3 2.47 -9.54 -16.27
C PHE A 3 3.18 -9.20 -17.57
N ALA A 4 3.72 -7.98 -17.64
CA ALA A 4 4.57 -7.53 -18.73
C ALA A 4 5.87 -6.95 -18.16
N ARG A 5 6.97 -7.25 -18.84
CA ARG A 5 8.29 -6.69 -18.52
C ARG A 5 9.04 -6.31 -19.78
N PHE A 6 9.60 -5.12 -19.76
CA PHE A 6 10.58 -4.66 -20.74
C PHE A 6 11.87 -4.31 -20.02
N THR A 7 13.01 -4.71 -20.56
CA THR A 7 14.34 -4.38 -20.03
C THR A 7 15.26 -4.02 -21.16
N TYR A 8 15.94 -2.89 -21.02
CA TYR A 8 17.00 -2.43 -21.92
C TYR A 8 18.26 -2.19 -21.11
N GLY A 9 19.39 -2.68 -21.61
CA GLY A 9 20.71 -2.51 -21.00
C GLY A 9 21.76 -2.11 -22.02
N SER A 10 22.61 -1.17 -21.64
CA SER A 10 23.82 -0.80 -22.37
C SER A 10 24.95 -0.59 -21.36
N GLU A 11 26.16 -0.24 -21.83
CA GLU A 11 27.29 0.04 -20.95
C GLU A 11 26.98 1.07 -19.85
N ARG A 12 26.08 2.01 -20.12
CA ARG A 12 25.77 3.12 -19.20
C ARG A 12 24.33 3.15 -18.73
N TRP A 13 23.41 2.65 -19.52
CA TRP A 13 22.01 2.72 -19.22
C TRP A 13 21.45 1.35 -18.84
N HIS A 14 20.67 1.33 -17.79
CA HIS A 14 19.79 0.21 -17.50
C HIS A 14 18.38 0.76 -17.28
N VAL A 15 17.43 0.27 -18.08
CA VAL A 15 16.02 0.66 -18.01
C VAL A 15 15.19 -0.61 -17.83
N SER A 16 14.31 -0.61 -16.87
CA SER A 16 13.36 -1.72 -16.64
C SER A 16 11.96 -1.15 -16.39
N THR A 17 11.01 -1.61 -17.19
CA THR A 17 9.59 -1.31 -17.02
C THR A 17 8.86 -2.61 -16.71
N ARG A 18 8.02 -2.61 -15.68
CA ARG A 18 7.19 -3.75 -15.30
C ARG A 18 5.76 -3.31 -15.09
N ALA A 19 4.82 -4.08 -15.59
CA ALA A 19 3.39 -3.90 -15.36
C ALA A 19 2.80 -5.20 -14.85
N VAL A 20 1.96 -5.11 -13.83
CA VAL A 20 1.19 -6.23 -13.28
C VAL A 20 -0.27 -5.79 -13.21
N TYR A 21 -1.15 -6.59 -13.75
CA TYR A 21 -2.58 -6.40 -13.60
C TYR A 21 -3.20 -7.68 -13.04
N SER A 22 -3.95 -7.53 -11.96
CA SER A 22 -4.65 -8.62 -11.31
C SER A 22 -6.12 -8.25 -11.13
N SER A 23 -7.01 -9.17 -11.47
CA SER A 23 -8.43 -8.98 -11.18
C SER A 23 -9.13 -10.30 -10.92
N SER A 24 -10.13 -10.26 -10.06
CA SER A 24 -11.00 -11.40 -9.81
C SER A 24 -12.38 -10.90 -9.38
N PRO A 25 -13.46 -11.52 -9.83
CA PRO A 25 -14.79 -11.31 -9.25
C PRO A 25 -14.89 -11.88 -7.83
N ASN A 26 -14.04 -12.86 -7.50
CA ASN A 26 -13.95 -13.53 -6.21
C ASN A 26 -15.32 -14.01 -5.67
N ASP A 27 -16.17 -14.51 -6.57
CA ASP A 27 -17.58 -14.88 -6.35
C ASP A 27 -17.79 -16.39 -6.14
N TYR A 28 -16.80 -17.06 -5.57
CA TYR A 28 -16.83 -18.51 -5.35
C TYR A 28 -17.98 -18.96 -4.44
N LYS A 29 -18.40 -20.20 -4.62
CA LYS A 29 -19.40 -20.84 -3.75
C LYS A 29 -18.70 -21.47 -2.54
N TYR A 30 -19.30 -21.34 -1.36
CA TYR A 30 -18.82 -21.94 -0.13
C TYR A 30 -19.99 -22.48 0.71
N THR A 31 -19.70 -23.38 1.64
CA THR A 31 -20.68 -23.82 2.64
C THR A 31 -20.59 -22.87 3.84
N ASN A 32 -21.69 -22.20 4.17
CA ASN A 32 -21.72 -21.28 5.31
C ASN A 32 -21.95 -22.09 6.60
N HIS A 33 -20.85 -22.38 7.32
CA HIS A 33 -20.89 -23.15 8.56
C HIS A 33 -21.46 -22.36 9.76
N ASP A 34 -21.56 -21.04 9.65
CA ASP A 34 -22.12 -20.18 10.71
C ASP A 34 -23.66 -20.11 10.64
N LYS A 35 -24.23 -20.52 9.48
CA LYS A 35 -25.68 -20.53 9.25
C LYS A 35 -26.20 -21.96 9.24
N LYS A 36 -27.27 -22.20 10.02
CA LYS A 36 -28.01 -23.46 10.02
C LYS A 36 -29.43 -23.22 9.56
N ILE A 37 -29.87 -24.02 8.62
CA ILE A 37 -31.25 -24.00 8.13
C ILE A 37 -31.93 -25.27 8.60
N ASN A 38 -33.08 -25.13 9.27
CA ASN A 38 -33.89 -26.24 9.74
C ASN A 38 -34.65 -26.86 8.57
N ILE A 39 -34.72 -28.17 8.58
CA ILE A 39 -35.59 -28.95 7.70
C ILE A 39 -36.80 -29.35 8.53
N TYR A 40 -38.01 -29.07 8.01
CA TYR A 40 -39.28 -29.35 8.69
C TYR A 40 -40.01 -30.47 7.97
N ASP A 41 -40.75 -31.28 8.73
CA ASP A 41 -41.75 -32.21 8.22
C ASP A 41 -43.07 -31.50 7.90
N GLU A 42 -44.07 -32.27 7.46
CA GLU A 42 -45.44 -31.76 7.15
C GLU A 42 -46.14 -31.16 8.38
N ASP A 43 -45.79 -31.65 9.59
CA ASP A 43 -46.32 -31.20 10.87
C ASP A 43 -45.54 -30.03 11.47
N LYS A 44 -44.57 -29.46 10.71
CA LYS A 44 -43.65 -28.37 11.12
C LYS A 44 -42.69 -28.74 12.26
N ASN A 45 -42.41 -30.01 12.51
CA ASN A 45 -41.35 -30.43 13.42
C ASN A 45 -40.01 -30.39 12.71
N ILE A 46 -38.94 -30.01 13.44
CA ILE A 46 -37.58 -29.99 12.90
C ILE A 46 -37.08 -31.44 12.81
N ILE A 47 -36.88 -31.94 11.58
CA ILE A 47 -36.39 -33.28 11.29
C ILE A 47 -34.90 -33.30 10.93
N GLY A 48 -34.25 -32.14 10.75
CA GLY A 48 -32.84 -32.04 10.45
C GLY A 48 -32.39 -30.60 10.31
N GLN A 49 -31.06 -30.46 10.13
CA GLN A 49 -30.42 -29.17 9.89
C GLN A 49 -29.34 -29.34 8.83
N TYR A 50 -29.12 -28.31 8.03
CA TYR A 50 -28.01 -28.27 7.11
C TYR A 50 -27.37 -26.90 7.03
N HIS A 51 -26.11 -26.82 6.59
CA HIS A 51 -25.41 -25.59 6.29
C HIS A 51 -25.64 -25.23 4.82
N PRO A 52 -26.17 -24.04 4.52
CA PRO A 52 -26.46 -23.65 3.15
C PRO A 52 -25.19 -23.42 2.34
N LYS A 53 -25.29 -23.69 1.04
CA LYS A 53 -24.28 -23.22 0.09
C LYS A 53 -24.62 -21.80 -0.33
N GLU A 54 -23.69 -20.90 -0.11
CA GLU A 54 -23.79 -19.50 -0.46
C GLU A 54 -22.71 -19.12 -1.47
N ARG A 55 -22.83 -17.95 -2.08
CA ARG A 55 -21.83 -17.38 -2.96
C ARG A 55 -21.19 -16.20 -2.24
N ASN A 56 -19.84 -16.12 -2.28
CA ASN A 56 -19.14 -14.96 -1.77
C ASN A 56 -19.65 -13.70 -2.52
N ARG A 57 -19.96 -12.67 -1.76
CA ARG A 57 -20.44 -11.40 -2.29
C ARG A 57 -19.46 -10.30 -1.91
N SER A 58 -19.34 -9.29 -2.76
CA SER A 58 -18.52 -8.12 -2.48
C SER A 58 -17.05 -8.45 -2.18
N GLY A 59 -16.48 -9.37 -2.96
CA GLY A 59 -15.06 -9.76 -2.86
C GLY A 59 -14.24 -9.38 -4.09
N SER A 60 -14.84 -8.70 -5.08
CA SER A 60 -14.14 -8.38 -6.33
C SER A 60 -12.98 -7.42 -6.11
N PHE A 61 -11.93 -7.59 -6.91
CA PHE A 61 -10.81 -6.65 -6.92
C PHE A 61 -10.23 -6.44 -8.32
N LYS A 62 -9.57 -5.29 -8.48
CA LYS A 62 -8.77 -4.92 -9.65
C LYS A 62 -7.55 -4.16 -9.15
N ASP A 63 -6.37 -4.67 -9.43
CA ASP A 63 -5.10 -4.09 -9.02
C ASP A 63 -4.20 -3.88 -10.25
N LEU A 64 -3.66 -2.67 -10.41
CA LEU A 64 -2.66 -2.32 -11.41
C LEU A 64 -1.40 -1.82 -10.71
N HIS A 65 -0.26 -2.41 -11.04
CA HIS A 65 1.05 -1.99 -10.59
C HIS A 65 1.93 -1.67 -11.79
N LEU A 66 2.54 -0.49 -11.78
CA LEU A 66 3.52 -0.07 -12.77
C LEU A 66 4.82 0.29 -12.05
N LEU A 67 5.92 -0.29 -12.47
CA LEU A 67 7.25 0.00 -11.94
C LEU A 67 8.17 0.41 -13.08
N GLN A 68 8.79 1.57 -12.95
CA GLN A 68 9.82 2.09 -13.83
C GLN A 68 11.12 2.25 -13.07
N GLU A 69 12.19 1.67 -13.60
CA GLU A 69 13.56 1.81 -13.08
C GLU A 69 14.46 2.32 -14.20
N VAL A 70 15.24 3.33 -13.92
CA VAL A 70 16.23 3.90 -14.83
C VAL A 70 17.51 4.13 -14.06
N TYR A 71 18.61 3.55 -14.51
CA TYR A 71 19.94 3.76 -13.96
C TYR A 71 20.89 4.24 -15.04
N TYR A 72 21.73 5.19 -14.68
CA TYR A 72 22.76 5.73 -15.55
C TYR A 72 24.12 5.73 -14.83
N ASN A 73 25.10 5.09 -15.42
CA ASN A 73 26.48 5.10 -14.95
C ASN A 73 27.27 6.15 -15.73
N THR A 74 27.82 7.14 -15.03
CA THR A 74 28.64 8.18 -15.62
C THR A 74 30.04 7.64 -15.96
N ARG A 75 30.76 8.34 -16.84
CA ARG A 75 32.18 8.01 -17.13
C ARG A 75 33.10 8.19 -15.92
N LYS A 76 32.69 8.96 -14.93
CA LYS A 76 33.46 9.27 -13.72
C LYS A 76 33.22 8.30 -12.56
N GLY A 77 32.39 7.27 -12.77
CA GLY A 77 32.07 6.27 -11.76
C GLY A 77 30.85 6.61 -10.88
N ASP A 78 30.13 7.69 -11.19
CA ASP A 78 28.87 7.97 -10.51
C ASP A 78 27.75 7.09 -11.06
N LYS A 79 26.83 6.71 -10.18
CA LYS A 79 25.58 6.04 -10.55
C LYS A 79 24.41 6.93 -10.19
N LEU A 80 23.60 7.26 -11.18
CA LEU A 80 22.31 7.93 -11.00
C LEU A 80 21.20 6.92 -11.14
N GLY A 81 20.17 7.01 -10.30
CA GLY A 81 19.02 6.13 -10.32
C GLY A 81 17.72 6.90 -10.20
N LEU A 82 16.73 6.50 -10.97
CA LEU A 82 15.33 6.91 -10.83
C LEU A 82 14.49 5.65 -10.74
N ASN A 83 13.73 5.52 -9.65
CA ASN A 83 12.71 4.48 -9.50
C ASN A 83 11.37 5.16 -9.28
N ALA A 84 10.36 4.74 -10.04
CA ALA A 84 9.00 5.21 -9.88
C ALA A 84 8.04 4.02 -9.85
N TRP A 85 7.14 4.01 -8.88
CA TRP A 85 6.15 2.97 -8.69
C TRP A 85 4.76 3.58 -8.54
N TYR A 86 3.83 3.11 -9.37
CA TYR A 86 2.42 3.47 -9.32
C TYR A 86 1.58 2.23 -9.01
N ILE A 87 0.66 2.37 -8.06
CA ILE A 87 -0.31 1.36 -7.67
C ILE A 87 -1.69 1.98 -7.79
N ASN A 88 -2.62 1.25 -8.41
CA ASN A 88 -4.04 1.57 -8.41
C ASN A 88 -4.82 0.31 -8.04
N SER A 89 -5.47 0.34 -6.89
CA SER A 89 -6.24 -0.76 -6.34
C SER A 89 -7.70 -0.34 -6.14
N ASN A 90 -8.61 -1.18 -6.58
CA ASN A 90 -10.04 -1.04 -6.34
C ASN A 90 -10.58 -2.40 -5.92
N ARG A 91 -11.05 -2.49 -4.68
CA ARG A 91 -11.52 -3.74 -4.10
C ARG A 91 -12.83 -3.56 -3.34
N GLU A 92 -13.67 -4.54 -3.46
CA GLU A 92 -14.80 -4.73 -2.56
C GLU A 92 -14.30 -5.43 -1.31
N LEU A 93 -14.87 -5.06 -0.16
CA LEU A 93 -14.55 -5.67 1.13
C LEU A 93 -15.74 -6.52 1.56
N PRO A 94 -15.57 -7.86 1.65
CA PRO A 94 -16.64 -8.71 2.14
C PRO A 94 -16.92 -8.38 3.61
N MET A 95 -18.19 -8.41 3.99
CA MET A 95 -18.58 -8.34 5.40
C MET A 95 -18.52 -9.74 6.04
N LEU A 96 -18.47 -9.80 7.35
CA LEU A 96 -18.58 -11.06 8.08
C LEU A 96 -19.95 -11.68 7.81
N THR A 97 -20.01 -13.00 7.76
CA THR A 97 -21.25 -13.76 7.44
C THR A 97 -22.40 -13.46 8.39
N THR A 98 -22.11 -13.12 9.64
CA THR A 98 -23.08 -12.69 10.66
C THR A 98 -23.74 -11.36 10.32
N ASP A 99 -23.10 -10.52 9.51
CA ASP A 99 -23.59 -9.19 9.16
C ASP A 99 -24.48 -9.19 7.91
N TYR A 100 -24.57 -10.33 7.22
CA TYR A 100 -25.48 -10.52 6.08
C TYR A 100 -26.92 -10.73 6.49
N GLY A 101 -27.35 -10.45 7.71
CA GLY A 101 -28.73 -10.59 8.18
C GLY A 101 -29.78 -10.56 7.07
N ASP A 102 -31.03 -10.60 7.30
CA ASP A 102 -32.07 -10.68 6.28
C ASP A 102 -31.93 -9.59 5.20
N ALA A 103 -31.12 -9.93 4.21
CA ALA A 103 -31.03 -9.44 2.83
C ALA A 103 -31.23 -7.93 2.57
N THR A 104 -30.48 -7.06 3.18
CA THR A 104 -30.26 -5.76 2.56
C THR A 104 -28.97 -5.80 1.77
N ASP A 105 -29.02 -5.42 0.51
CA ASP A 105 -27.83 -5.29 -0.30
C ASP A 105 -26.92 -4.17 0.25
N PHE A 106 -25.63 -4.37 0.11
CA PHE A 106 -24.63 -3.39 0.56
C PHE A 106 -23.51 -3.25 -0.50
N GLU A 107 -22.89 -2.08 -0.52
CA GLU A 107 -21.67 -1.80 -1.27
C GLU A 107 -20.59 -1.39 -0.26
N ASN A 108 -19.53 -2.17 -0.18
CA ASN A 108 -18.41 -1.93 0.70
C ASN A 108 -17.13 -1.92 -0.15
N ARG A 109 -16.58 -0.74 -0.42
CA ARG A 109 -15.54 -0.55 -1.43
C ARG A 109 -14.40 0.30 -0.93
N GLN A 110 -13.19 -0.21 -1.15
CA GLN A 110 -11.94 0.53 -0.95
C GLN A 110 -11.25 0.80 -2.28
N ARG A 111 -10.78 2.02 -2.47
CA ARG A 111 -9.96 2.45 -3.60
C ARG A 111 -8.69 3.08 -3.08
N GLU A 112 -7.57 2.72 -3.67
CA GLU A 112 -6.25 3.23 -3.32
C GLU A 112 -5.48 3.58 -4.56
N GLN A 113 -4.80 4.72 -4.53
CA GLN A 113 -3.81 5.11 -5.52
C GLN A 113 -2.55 5.54 -4.78
N THR A 114 -1.45 4.92 -5.11
CA THR A 114 -0.15 5.24 -4.52
C THR A 114 0.87 5.48 -5.63
N PHE A 115 1.54 6.62 -5.56
CA PHE A 115 2.70 6.95 -6.38
C PHE A 115 3.93 7.09 -5.48
N ARG A 116 5.02 6.44 -5.84
CA ARG A 116 6.31 6.52 -5.16
C ARG A 116 7.39 6.83 -6.17
N SER A 117 8.29 7.74 -5.84
CA SER A 117 9.47 8.01 -6.66
C SER A 117 10.70 8.21 -5.78
N VAL A 118 11.83 7.74 -6.27
CA VAL A 118 13.14 7.87 -5.62
C VAL A 118 14.16 8.26 -6.66
N LEU A 119 14.88 9.33 -6.41
CA LEU A 119 16.11 9.71 -7.10
C LEU A 119 17.28 9.29 -6.23
N SER A 120 18.31 8.70 -6.81
CA SER A 120 19.55 8.33 -6.11
C SER A 120 20.76 8.79 -6.90
N TRP A 121 21.79 9.14 -6.16
CA TRP A 121 23.13 9.41 -6.66
C TRP A 121 24.14 8.73 -5.77
N ASP A 122 24.98 7.86 -6.36
CA ASP A 122 26.06 7.18 -5.67
C ASP A 122 27.38 7.60 -6.33
N HIS A 123 28.33 8.01 -5.52
CA HIS A 123 29.69 8.33 -5.92
C HIS A 123 30.68 7.48 -5.15
N MET A 124 31.65 6.91 -5.84
CA MET A 124 32.65 6.04 -5.22
C MET A 124 34.05 6.43 -5.70
N LYS A 125 34.93 6.60 -4.75
CA LYS A 125 36.42 6.71 -4.95
C LYS A 125 37.11 5.64 -4.13
N SER A 126 38.45 5.53 -4.30
CA SER A 126 39.24 4.50 -3.64
C SER A 126 39.08 4.43 -2.12
N ASN A 127 38.87 5.56 -1.46
CA ASN A 127 38.86 5.67 0.00
C ASN A 127 37.54 6.28 0.56
N TRP A 128 36.60 6.65 -0.26
CA TRP A 128 35.32 7.15 0.21
C TRP A 128 34.17 6.84 -0.76
N LYS A 129 32.99 6.71 -0.20
CA LYS A 129 31.74 6.50 -0.90
C LYS A 129 30.70 7.46 -0.35
N LEU A 130 29.91 8.05 -1.21
CA LEU A 130 28.81 8.92 -0.87
C LEU A 130 27.57 8.48 -1.63
N GLY A 131 26.49 8.26 -0.91
CA GLY A 131 25.16 7.98 -1.44
C GLY A 131 24.19 9.07 -1.00
N VAL A 132 23.40 9.60 -1.94
CA VAL A 132 22.32 10.54 -1.66
C VAL A 132 21.05 10.04 -2.31
N LYS A 133 19.95 10.04 -1.56
CA LYS A 133 18.61 9.66 -2.05
C LYS A 133 17.60 10.71 -1.66
N GLY A 134 16.68 11.00 -2.56
CA GLY A 134 15.53 11.83 -2.28
C GLY A 134 14.29 11.20 -2.89
N GLY A 135 13.16 11.29 -2.21
CA GLY A 135 11.96 10.63 -2.70
C GLY A 135 10.68 11.32 -2.28
N TYR A 136 9.64 10.94 -2.99
CA TYR A 136 8.28 11.41 -2.78
C TYR A 136 7.32 10.23 -2.82
N ILE A 137 6.38 10.21 -1.87
CA ILE A 137 5.29 9.24 -1.82
C ILE A 137 3.99 10.01 -1.72
N HIS A 138 3.07 9.71 -2.61
CA HIS A 138 1.69 10.18 -2.54
C HIS A 138 0.77 8.97 -2.43
N THR A 139 -0.06 8.94 -1.40
CA THR A 139 -1.12 7.94 -1.25
C THR A 139 -2.46 8.64 -1.11
N TRP A 140 -3.40 8.23 -1.93
CA TRP A 140 -4.80 8.57 -1.81
C TRP A 140 -5.59 7.30 -1.54
N MET A 141 -6.46 7.33 -0.54
CA MET A 141 -7.34 6.23 -0.19
C MET A 141 -8.77 6.73 -0.02
N ALA A 142 -9.71 5.97 -0.53
CA ALA A 142 -11.13 6.18 -0.38
C ALA A 142 -11.80 4.90 0.10
N TYR A 143 -12.61 5.01 1.12
CA TYR A 143 -13.47 3.95 1.59
C TYR A 143 -14.91 4.43 1.56
N ASP A 144 -15.80 3.63 0.96
CA ASP A 144 -17.23 3.89 0.87
C ASP A 144 -17.99 2.65 1.35
N TYR A 145 -18.84 2.83 2.35
CA TYR A 145 -19.81 1.83 2.78
C TYR A 145 -21.22 2.40 2.59
N LYS A 146 -22.02 1.70 1.80
CA LYS A 146 -23.42 2.03 1.55
C LYS A 146 -24.26 0.80 1.85
N ARG A 147 -25.49 1.04 2.28
CA ARG A 147 -26.49 0.01 2.54
C ARG A 147 -27.79 0.39 1.85
N GLU A 148 -28.44 -0.57 1.25
CA GLU A 148 -29.80 -0.41 0.79
C GLU A 148 -30.73 -0.36 2.01
N VAL A 149 -31.49 0.72 2.15
CA VAL A 149 -32.41 0.94 3.27
C VAL A 149 -33.89 0.74 2.88
N ALA A 150 -34.17 0.75 1.59
CA ALA A 150 -35.44 0.38 0.97
C ALA A 150 -35.15 0.00 -0.50
N PRO A 151 -36.04 -0.71 -1.21
CA PRO A 151 -35.83 -1.07 -2.60
C PRO A 151 -35.35 0.12 -3.42
N ASP A 152 -34.20 -0.02 -4.09
CA ASP A 152 -33.54 1.00 -4.91
C ASP A 152 -33.13 2.29 -4.15
N ASN A 153 -33.22 2.29 -2.82
CA ASN A 153 -32.86 3.45 -1.99
C ASN A 153 -31.61 3.14 -1.15
N TRP A 154 -30.49 3.79 -1.49
CA TRP A 154 -29.18 3.55 -0.91
C TRP A 154 -28.76 4.67 0.05
N ALA A 155 -28.43 4.32 1.28
CA ALA A 155 -27.85 5.23 2.25
C ALA A 155 -26.33 5.07 2.33
N SER A 156 -25.61 6.18 2.29
CA SER A 156 -24.16 6.20 2.54
C SER A 156 -23.91 6.16 4.06
N MET A 157 -23.49 5.01 4.54
CA MET A 157 -23.26 4.79 5.99
C MET A 157 -21.91 5.34 6.45
N THR A 158 -20.87 5.13 5.64
CA THR A 158 -19.52 5.62 5.94
C THR A 158 -18.86 6.08 4.64
N ARG A 159 -18.15 7.18 4.71
CA ARG A 159 -17.34 7.69 3.62
C ARG A 159 -16.05 8.27 4.19
N SER A 160 -14.94 7.59 3.95
CA SER A 160 -13.61 8.05 4.37
C SER A 160 -12.75 8.42 3.17
N ARG A 161 -11.98 9.49 3.31
CA ARG A 161 -11.03 9.96 2.31
C ARG A 161 -9.73 10.31 3.01
N SER A 162 -8.63 9.77 2.54
CA SER A 162 -7.31 10.06 3.10
C SER A 162 -6.32 10.40 2.00
N LYS A 163 -5.48 11.38 2.28
CA LYS A 163 -4.33 11.74 1.45
C LYS A 163 -3.09 11.85 2.32
N VAL A 164 -2.03 11.19 1.89
CA VAL A 164 -0.73 11.26 2.55
C VAL A 164 0.30 11.66 1.52
N ASN A 165 1.08 12.69 1.84
CA ASN A 165 2.26 13.08 1.09
C ASN A 165 3.47 12.92 1.99
N THR A 166 4.47 12.21 1.54
CA THR A 166 5.74 12.05 2.25
C THR A 166 6.88 12.47 1.34
N PHE A 167 7.69 13.39 1.83
CA PHE A 167 8.96 13.77 1.24
C PHE A 167 10.07 13.21 2.12
N TYR A 168 11.11 12.68 1.52
CA TYR A 168 12.27 12.23 2.29
C TYR A 168 13.56 12.47 1.55
N GLY A 169 14.62 12.69 2.34
CA GLY A 169 15.98 12.79 1.89
C GLY A 169 16.90 11.99 2.81
N GLN A 170 17.90 11.35 2.24
CA GLN A 170 18.90 10.57 2.95
C GLN A 170 20.27 10.81 2.33
N ALA A 171 21.29 11.01 3.15
CA ALA A 171 22.68 10.99 2.74
C ALA A 171 23.47 10.02 3.61
N GLU A 172 24.33 9.23 2.97
CA GLU A 172 25.20 8.23 3.60
C GLU A 172 26.60 8.39 3.06
N GLY A 173 27.57 8.49 3.97
CA GLY A 173 28.99 8.60 3.65
C GLY A 173 29.80 7.51 4.33
N GLU A 174 30.71 6.91 3.59
CA GLU A 174 31.72 5.99 4.10
C GLU A 174 33.12 6.54 3.76
N TYR A 175 34.02 6.53 4.72
CA TYR A 175 35.41 6.97 4.54
C TYR A 175 36.37 5.99 5.18
N SER A 176 37.36 5.55 4.40
CA SER A 176 38.47 4.71 4.86
C SER A 176 39.74 5.56 4.92
N LEU A 177 40.20 5.87 6.11
CA LEU A 177 41.45 6.65 6.30
C LEU A 177 42.65 5.80 5.89
N ASP A 178 42.67 4.54 6.32
CA ASP A 178 43.66 3.53 6.00
C ASP A 178 43.01 2.13 6.07
N LYS A 179 43.82 1.07 6.05
CA LYS A 179 43.32 -0.32 6.21
C LYS A 179 42.72 -0.62 7.60
N LYS A 180 42.90 0.27 8.57
CA LYS A 180 42.55 0.03 9.99
C LYS A 180 41.37 0.87 10.46
N TRP A 181 41.15 2.05 9.87
CA TRP A 181 40.11 2.98 10.30
C TRP A 181 39.06 3.18 9.23
N PHE A 182 37.81 2.93 9.61
CA PHE A 182 36.62 3.10 8.78
C PHE A 182 35.62 3.98 9.50
N PHE A 183 35.10 4.99 8.82
CA PHE A 183 34.12 5.92 9.32
C PHE A 183 32.85 5.81 8.46
N THR A 184 31.69 5.79 9.10
CA THR A 184 30.41 5.89 8.40
C THR A 184 29.58 6.98 9.06
N ALA A 185 28.87 7.75 8.24
CA ALA A 185 27.91 8.73 8.69
C ALA A 185 26.64 8.62 7.84
N ASN A 186 25.47 8.72 8.46
CA ASN A 186 24.24 8.86 7.73
C ASN A 186 23.33 9.91 8.37
N VAL A 187 22.52 10.54 7.55
CA VAL A 187 21.48 11.48 7.96
C VAL A 187 20.26 11.25 7.11
N SER A 188 19.08 11.28 7.71
CA SER A 188 17.82 11.25 6.97
C SER A 188 16.82 12.24 7.56
N ALA A 189 15.97 12.76 6.66
CA ALA A 189 14.87 13.64 7.00
C ALA A 189 13.62 13.16 6.28
N HIS A 190 12.49 13.11 6.99
CA HIS A 190 11.19 12.76 6.46
C HIS A 190 10.18 13.83 6.86
N GLN A 191 9.34 14.23 5.92
CA GLN A 191 8.20 15.09 6.16
C GLN A 191 6.94 14.38 5.70
N HIS A 192 6.02 14.17 6.63
CA HIS A 192 4.72 13.56 6.37
C HIS A 192 3.64 14.62 6.49
N LEU A 193 2.77 14.71 5.49
CA LEU A 193 1.58 15.55 5.47
C LEU A 193 0.38 14.64 5.28
N VAL A 194 -0.48 14.58 6.29
CA VAL A 194 -1.64 13.67 6.32
C VAL A 194 -2.90 14.50 6.42
N ARG A 195 -3.84 14.23 5.51
CA ARG A 195 -5.20 14.76 5.57
C ARG A 195 -6.18 13.61 5.46
N SER A 196 -7.09 13.50 6.42
CA SER A 196 -8.15 12.51 6.44
C SER A 196 -9.49 13.13 6.79
N GLU A 197 -10.54 12.73 6.11
CA GLU A 197 -11.91 13.14 6.34
C GLU A 197 -12.79 11.90 6.43
N ASP A 198 -13.53 11.77 7.53
CA ASP A 198 -14.47 10.69 7.76
C ASP A 198 -15.88 11.27 7.93
N LYS A 199 -16.83 10.71 7.16
CA LYS A 199 -18.26 10.98 7.29
C LYS A 199 -18.93 9.68 7.66
N ASN A 200 -19.48 9.62 8.86
CA ASN A 200 -20.25 8.49 9.34
C ASN A 200 -21.65 8.96 9.73
N ILE A 201 -22.67 8.44 9.06
CA ILE A 201 -24.06 8.85 9.24
C ILE A 201 -24.66 8.26 10.52
N ILE A 202 -24.13 7.13 11.01
CA ILE A 202 -24.70 6.38 12.14
C ILE A 202 -24.45 7.06 13.49
N LEU A 203 -23.39 7.86 13.61
CA LEU A 203 -22.88 8.34 14.90
C LEU A 203 -23.40 9.69 15.35
N GLN A 204 -24.31 10.36 14.60
CA GLN A 204 -24.77 11.71 14.99
C GLN A 204 -26.21 12.00 14.64
N ASP A 205 -26.87 12.72 15.51
CA ASP A 205 -28.14 13.42 15.27
C ASP A 205 -28.01 14.34 14.06
N GLY A 206 -28.56 13.90 12.91
CA GLY A 206 -28.52 14.62 11.66
C GLY A 206 -27.37 14.29 10.70
N GLY A 207 -26.55 13.28 10.94
CA GLY A 207 -25.74 12.63 9.93
C GLY A 207 -24.55 13.41 9.34
N LYS A 208 -23.91 14.33 10.08
CA LYS A 208 -22.84 15.21 9.56
C LYS A 208 -21.59 15.30 10.44
N ALA A 209 -21.15 14.20 11.04
CA ALA A 209 -19.82 14.22 11.61
C ALA A 209 -18.76 14.14 10.52
N ILE A 210 -17.97 15.17 10.40
CA ILE A 210 -16.70 15.13 9.69
C ILE A 210 -15.63 15.14 10.77
N VAL A 211 -15.01 14.00 11.01
CA VAL A 211 -13.77 13.98 11.78
C VAL A 211 -12.67 14.24 10.77
N GLY A 212 -12.12 15.45 10.77
CA GLY A 212 -10.99 15.82 9.91
C GLY A 212 -9.69 15.67 10.69
N TYR A 213 -8.68 15.11 10.04
CA TYR A 213 -7.31 15.09 10.50
C TYR A 213 -6.44 15.75 9.44
N ASP A 214 -5.79 16.86 9.81
CA ASP A 214 -4.87 17.59 8.93
C ASP A 214 -3.63 17.94 9.76
N LYS A 215 -2.59 17.14 9.63
CA LYS A 215 -1.38 17.22 10.44
C LYS A 215 -0.14 16.97 9.59
N GLY A 216 0.93 17.68 9.97
CA GLY A 216 2.29 17.43 9.48
C GLY A 216 3.18 16.87 10.59
N ARG A 217 4.11 16.01 10.21
CA ARG A 217 5.16 15.46 11.07
C ARG A 217 6.49 15.49 10.35
N VAL A 218 7.52 15.94 11.05
CA VAL A 218 8.91 15.90 10.59
C VAL A 218 9.68 14.91 11.45
N GLU A 219 10.45 14.06 10.82
CA GLU A 219 11.35 13.12 11.47
C GLU A 219 12.76 13.37 10.96
N LEU A 220 13.71 13.48 11.88
CA LEU A 220 15.13 13.61 11.60
C LEU A 220 15.87 12.49 12.30
N SER A 221 16.77 11.85 11.61
CA SER A 221 17.67 10.87 12.21
C SER A 221 19.08 11.00 11.65
N GLY A 222 20.07 10.64 12.46
CA GLY A 222 21.46 10.63 12.04
C GLY A 222 22.26 9.69 12.91
N SER A 223 23.30 9.13 12.34
CA SER A 223 24.28 8.32 13.08
C SER A 223 25.66 8.52 12.49
N VAL A 224 26.66 8.38 13.37
CA VAL A 224 28.07 8.36 13.01
C VAL A 224 28.70 7.16 13.70
N SER A 225 29.52 6.40 13.01
CA SER A 225 30.27 5.31 13.59
C SER A 225 31.72 5.32 13.11
N ALA A 226 32.61 4.82 13.97
CA ALA A 226 33.99 4.59 13.66
C ALA A 226 34.36 3.14 14.01
N LYS A 227 34.96 2.45 13.08
CA LYS A 227 35.48 1.09 13.27
C LYS A 227 37.01 1.13 13.21
N TRP A 228 37.65 0.56 14.23
CA TRP A 228 39.07 0.34 14.28
C TRP A 228 39.41 -1.13 14.22
N GLN A 229 40.28 -1.52 13.32
CA GLN A 229 40.72 -2.89 13.10
C GLN A 229 42.26 -2.95 13.22
N PRO A 230 42.84 -3.14 14.45
CA PRO A 230 44.26 -3.00 14.71
C PRO A 230 45.13 -4.10 14.10
N ILE A 231 44.53 -5.26 13.79
CA ILE A 231 45.25 -6.45 13.30
C ILE A 231 44.70 -6.78 11.91
N ASP A 232 45.60 -6.92 10.94
CA ASP A 232 45.26 -7.48 9.65
C ASP A 232 44.79 -8.93 9.86
N ARG A 233 43.65 -9.33 9.29
CA ARG A 233 43.26 -10.72 9.33
C ARG A 233 44.31 -11.57 8.62
N LEU A 234 44.87 -12.53 9.35
CA LEU A 234 45.61 -13.65 8.80
C LEU A 234 44.74 -14.46 7.83
#